data_e297aa1baf2e0f1e055be7c8a48df8e8
#
_entry.id   e297aa1baf2e0f1e055be7c8a48df8e8
#
_cell.length_a   1.000
_cell.length_b   1.000
_cell.length_c   1.000
_cell.angle_alpha   90.00
_cell.angle_beta   90.00
_cell.angle_gamma   90.00
#
_symmetry.space_group_name_H-M   'P 1'
#
loop_
_entity.id
_entity.type
_entity.pdbx_description
1 polymer ?
#
loop_
_entity_poly.entity_id
_entity_poly.type
_entity_poly.pdbx_seq_one_letter_code
_entity_poly.pdbx_strand_id
1 'polypeptide(L)'
;KIQIIENGPRGVAFKVTQRDGKSTFNNIIALSSGGQCVEIYSETEWQSLCTLAKEQFCFNANNDTATFDLALGAIKRKNMSEKLYEVPAQNWVDLTDKSGKYGISVISECKYGWDKFDNSTLRMTVLHTPKYNYRIDSMQSMMDLGLNRYSYAIFSHEGEVGADTQL
;
A
#
# COMPACT_ATOMS: atom_id res chain seq x y z
N LYS A 1 -2.35 -11.51 16.01
CA LYS A 1 -3.43 -12.52 16.12
C LYS A 1 -4.09 -12.65 14.75
N ILE A 2 -4.38 -13.88 14.30
CA ILE A 2 -5.09 -14.13 13.04
C ILE A 2 -6.42 -14.82 13.40
N GLN A 3 -7.50 -14.43 12.72
CA GLN A 3 -8.84 -14.95 12.91
C GLN A 3 -9.55 -15.06 11.56
N ILE A 4 -10.08 -16.22 11.21
CA ILE A 4 -10.95 -16.38 10.05
C ILE A 4 -12.30 -15.74 10.40
N ILE A 5 -12.79 -14.82 9.55
CA ILE A 5 -14.06 -14.10 9.73
C ILE A 5 -15.10 -14.47 8.68
N GLU A 6 -14.67 -14.98 7.52
CA GLU A 6 -15.51 -15.54 6.48
C GLU A 6 -14.82 -16.74 5.83
N ASN A 7 -15.58 -17.82 5.62
CA ASN A 7 -15.12 -19.00 4.88
C ASN A 7 -16.35 -19.67 4.26
N GLY A 8 -16.70 -19.24 3.07
CA GLY A 8 -17.92 -19.66 2.41
C GLY A 8 -17.83 -19.61 0.89
N PRO A 9 -18.91 -19.99 0.19
CA PRO A 9 -18.93 -20.06 -1.28
C PRO A 9 -18.85 -18.70 -1.95
N ARG A 10 -19.11 -17.60 -1.23
CA ARG A 10 -19.00 -16.24 -1.77
C ARG A 10 -17.61 -15.62 -1.61
N GLY A 11 -16.79 -16.19 -0.74
CA GLY A 11 -15.44 -15.67 -0.52
C GLY A 11 -14.85 -16.16 0.78
N VAL A 12 -13.62 -15.75 1.00
CA VAL A 12 -12.87 -15.99 2.24
C VAL A 12 -12.32 -14.67 2.76
N ALA A 13 -12.33 -14.50 4.08
CA ALA A 13 -11.72 -13.36 4.71
C ALA A 13 -11.13 -13.71 6.08
N PHE A 14 -10.02 -13.10 6.42
CA PHE A 14 -9.42 -13.22 7.74
C PHE A 14 -8.95 -11.86 8.26
N LYS A 15 -9.05 -11.71 9.56
CA LYS A 15 -8.60 -10.53 10.29
C LYS A 15 -7.23 -10.80 10.88
N VAL A 16 -6.29 -9.90 10.61
CA VAL A 16 -4.96 -9.85 11.22
C VAL A 16 -4.91 -8.66 12.16
N THR A 17 -4.64 -8.92 13.45
CA THR A 17 -4.42 -7.86 14.44
C THR A 17 -2.95 -7.85 14.83
N GLN A 18 -2.30 -6.72 14.64
CA GLN A 18 -0.92 -6.43 15.02
C GLN A 18 -0.88 -5.27 16.00
N ARG A 19 0.15 -5.23 16.83
CA ARG A 19 0.39 -4.11 17.76
C ARG A 19 1.83 -3.67 17.66
N ASP A 20 2.01 -2.37 17.65
CA ASP A 20 3.32 -1.71 17.74
C ASP A 20 3.22 -0.59 18.78
N GLY A 21 3.85 -0.80 19.94
CA GLY A 21 3.72 0.11 21.07
C GLY A 21 2.26 0.28 21.51
N LYS A 22 1.76 1.50 21.41
CA LYS A 22 0.36 1.85 21.71
C LYS A 22 -0.57 1.74 20.52
N SER A 23 -0.02 1.60 19.31
CA SER A 23 -0.80 1.51 18.08
C SER A 23 -1.31 0.10 17.82
N THR A 24 -2.51 -0.01 17.27
CA THR A 24 -3.12 -1.29 16.92
C THR A 24 -3.58 -1.25 15.47
N PHE A 25 -3.15 -2.24 14.68
CA PHE A 25 -3.51 -2.42 13.29
C PHE A 25 -4.43 -3.62 13.16
N ASN A 26 -5.61 -3.41 12.59
CA ASN A 26 -6.57 -4.45 12.26
C ASN A 26 -6.75 -4.48 10.74
N ASN A 27 -6.23 -5.50 10.09
CA ASN A 27 -6.36 -5.68 8.65
C ASN A 27 -7.31 -6.83 8.36
N ILE A 28 -8.36 -6.58 7.58
CA ILE A 28 -9.20 -7.62 6.99
C ILE A 28 -8.68 -7.87 5.60
N ILE A 29 -8.24 -9.09 5.33
CA ILE A 29 -7.77 -9.53 4.03
C ILE A 29 -8.83 -10.44 3.46
N ALA A 30 -9.38 -10.07 2.31
CA ALA A 30 -10.52 -10.73 1.69
C ALA A 30 -10.24 -11.09 0.23
N LEU A 31 -10.82 -12.20 -0.20
CA LEU A 31 -10.88 -12.61 -1.59
C LEU A 31 -12.30 -13.09 -1.90
N SER A 32 -12.99 -12.36 -2.76
CA SER A 32 -14.33 -12.69 -3.22
C SER A 32 -14.31 -13.83 -4.24
N SER A 33 -15.35 -14.66 -4.27
CA SER A 33 -15.52 -15.70 -5.28
C SER A 33 -15.61 -15.07 -6.67
N GLY A 34 -14.72 -15.46 -7.58
CA GLY A 34 -14.58 -14.83 -8.89
C GLY A 34 -13.90 -13.46 -8.89
N GLY A 35 -13.45 -12.98 -7.74
CA GLY A 35 -12.65 -11.76 -7.61
C GLY A 35 -11.27 -11.93 -8.23
N GLN A 36 -10.75 -10.86 -8.84
CA GLN A 36 -9.43 -10.81 -9.48
C GLN A 36 -8.37 -10.18 -8.60
N CYS A 37 -8.75 -9.61 -7.44
CA CYS A 37 -7.85 -8.95 -6.52
C CYS A 37 -8.04 -9.43 -5.08
N VAL A 38 -6.98 -9.36 -4.31
CA VAL A 38 -7.02 -9.49 -2.86
C VAL A 38 -7.26 -8.10 -2.28
N GLU A 39 -8.38 -7.93 -1.60
CA GLU A 39 -8.78 -6.66 -0.97
C GLU A 39 -8.33 -6.60 0.48
N ILE A 40 -7.80 -5.47 0.90
CA ILE A 40 -7.35 -5.24 2.26
C ILE A 40 -8.06 -4.01 2.83
N TYR A 41 -8.79 -4.20 3.92
CA TYR A 41 -9.47 -3.15 4.68
C TYR A 41 -8.76 -2.98 6.01
N SER A 42 -8.18 -1.82 6.21
CA SER A 42 -7.38 -1.49 7.39
C SER A 42 -8.11 -0.53 8.31
N GLU A 43 -8.16 -0.87 9.58
CA GLU A 43 -8.57 0.00 10.67
C GLU A 43 -7.44 0.08 11.69
N THR A 44 -6.86 1.26 11.86
CA THR A 44 -5.69 1.46 12.70
C THR A 44 -5.96 2.50 13.77
N GLU A 45 -5.81 2.11 15.03
CA GLU A 45 -5.70 3.05 16.14
C GLU A 45 -4.24 3.47 16.25
N TRP A 46 -3.92 4.66 15.70
CA TRP A 46 -2.57 5.15 15.59
C TRP A 46 -2.20 6.08 16.75
N GLN A 47 -1.17 5.71 17.51
CA GLN A 47 -0.71 6.43 18.69
C GLN A 47 0.81 6.68 18.70
N SER A 48 1.48 6.43 17.58
CA SER A 48 2.93 6.55 17.48
C SER A 48 3.33 7.96 17.05
N LEU A 49 4.18 8.61 17.83
CA LEU A 49 4.69 9.95 17.55
C LEU A 49 6.00 9.91 16.77
N CYS A 50 6.25 10.92 15.94
CA CYS A 50 7.46 11.07 15.14
C CYS A 50 7.76 9.84 14.27
N THR A 51 6.73 9.23 13.73
CA THR A 51 6.80 7.95 13.01
C THR A 51 6.11 8.04 11.67
N LEU A 52 6.66 7.35 10.68
CA LEU A 52 6.08 7.10 9.38
C LEU A 52 5.79 5.60 9.25
N ALA A 53 4.52 5.24 9.09
CA ALA A 53 4.11 3.85 8.86
C ALA A 53 3.96 3.59 7.36
N LYS A 54 4.52 2.47 6.92
CA LYS A 54 4.40 2.00 5.53
C LYS A 54 3.92 0.57 5.47
N GLU A 55 3.01 0.31 4.53
CA GLU A 55 2.73 -1.06 4.09
C GLU A 55 3.81 -1.47 3.08
N GLN A 56 4.42 -2.63 3.30
CA GLN A 56 5.48 -3.14 2.45
C GLN A 56 5.01 -4.37 1.68
N PHE A 57 5.15 -4.32 0.39
CA PHE A 57 4.77 -5.38 -0.55
C PHE A 57 6.04 -5.98 -1.18
N CYS A 58 6.34 -7.23 -0.83
CA CYS A 58 7.45 -7.99 -1.40
C CYS A 58 6.87 -8.98 -2.42
N PHE A 59 7.14 -8.76 -3.70
CA PHE A 59 6.59 -9.56 -4.78
C PHE A 59 7.64 -10.50 -5.39
N ASN A 60 7.17 -11.59 -6.00
CA ASN A 60 8.00 -12.44 -6.85
C ASN A 60 8.08 -11.88 -8.29
N ALA A 61 8.34 -10.58 -8.41
CA ALA A 61 8.62 -9.86 -9.64
C ALA A 61 9.91 -9.07 -9.45
N ASN A 62 10.75 -9.02 -10.47
CA ASN A 62 12.06 -8.39 -10.39
C ASN A 62 12.22 -7.35 -11.51
N ASN A 63 12.26 -6.08 -11.14
CA ASN A 63 12.50 -4.97 -12.06
C ASN A 63 13.11 -3.80 -11.29
N ASP A 64 14.05 -3.08 -11.86
CA ASP A 64 14.62 -1.86 -11.28
C ASP A 64 13.74 -0.62 -11.45
N THR A 65 12.63 -0.76 -12.17
CA THR A 65 11.61 0.27 -12.36
C THR A 65 10.22 -0.24 -11.97
N ALA A 66 9.34 0.68 -11.56
CA ALA A 66 7.91 0.45 -11.39
C ALA A 66 7.14 1.57 -12.07
N THR A 67 5.88 1.33 -12.42
CA THR A 67 4.99 2.31 -13.05
C THR A 67 4.06 2.90 -12.00
N PHE A 68 3.96 4.22 -11.97
CA PHE A 68 3.17 4.99 -11.01
C PHE A 68 2.09 5.75 -11.75
N ASP A 69 0.86 5.59 -11.31
CA ASP A 69 -0.29 6.34 -11.82
C ASP A 69 -0.19 7.82 -11.45
N LEU A 70 -0.52 8.67 -12.40
CA LEU A 70 -0.65 10.12 -12.24
C LEU A 70 -1.97 10.58 -12.87
N ALA A 71 -2.43 11.77 -12.51
CA ALA A 71 -3.73 12.32 -12.93
C ALA A 71 -3.99 12.30 -14.46
N LEU A 72 -2.93 12.37 -15.27
CA LEU A 72 -3.01 12.46 -16.74
C LEU A 72 -2.11 11.41 -17.42
N GLY A 73 -1.90 10.27 -16.79
CA GLY A 73 -1.09 9.20 -17.34
C GLY A 73 -0.27 8.47 -16.28
N ALA A 74 0.78 7.81 -16.69
CA ALA A 74 1.65 7.05 -15.81
C ALA A 74 3.13 7.34 -16.09
N ILE A 75 3.96 7.14 -15.09
CA ILE A 75 5.40 7.38 -15.17
C ILE A 75 6.17 6.18 -14.61
N LYS A 76 7.23 5.75 -15.30
CA LYS A 76 8.17 4.74 -14.80
C LYS A 76 9.23 5.41 -13.93
N ARG A 77 9.44 4.89 -12.72
CA ARG A 77 10.47 5.37 -11.78
C ARG A 77 11.33 4.21 -11.30
N LYS A 78 12.62 4.50 -11.08
CA LYS A 78 13.60 3.55 -10.57
C LYS A 78 13.46 3.34 -9.06
N ASN A 79 14.25 2.39 -8.55
CA ASN A 79 14.41 2.18 -7.11
C ASN A 79 14.77 3.50 -6.41
N MET A 80 14.32 3.62 -5.16
CA MET A 80 14.63 4.77 -4.31
C MET A 80 16.14 5.04 -4.21
N SER A 81 16.50 6.29 -4.00
CA SER A 81 17.88 6.73 -3.83
C SER A 81 17.94 7.79 -2.74
N GLU A 82 19.14 8.21 -2.34
CA GLU A 82 19.34 9.31 -1.38
C GLU A 82 18.65 10.63 -1.76
N LYS A 83 18.34 10.80 -3.05
CA LYS A 83 17.68 12.02 -3.57
C LYS A 83 16.17 11.82 -3.84
N LEU A 84 15.69 10.60 -3.79
CA LEU A 84 14.31 10.26 -4.14
C LEU A 84 13.78 9.18 -3.19
N TYR A 85 13.25 9.62 -2.04
CA TYR A 85 12.77 8.70 -1.00
C TYR A 85 11.34 8.28 -1.20
N GLU A 86 10.50 9.22 -1.64
CA GLU A 86 9.07 9.05 -1.74
C GLU A 86 8.54 9.83 -2.93
N VAL A 87 7.64 9.21 -3.66
CA VAL A 87 7.06 9.74 -4.90
C VAL A 87 5.55 9.61 -4.84
N PRO A 88 4.81 10.54 -5.46
CA PRO A 88 3.36 10.43 -5.52
C PRO A 88 2.93 9.40 -6.57
N ALA A 89 1.86 8.65 -6.23
CA ALA A 89 0.98 8.00 -7.19
C ALA A 89 -0.46 8.25 -6.77
N GLN A 90 -1.42 8.21 -7.71
CA GLN A 90 -2.81 8.48 -7.38
C GLN A 90 -3.56 7.22 -7.00
N ASN A 91 -3.89 6.38 -7.97
CA ASN A 91 -4.76 5.25 -7.71
C ASN A 91 -4.00 3.91 -7.64
N TRP A 92 -2.88 3.79 -8.37
CA TRP A 92 -2.16 2.51 -8.42
C TRP A 92 -0.66 2.68 -8.66
N VAL A 93 0.07 1.65 -8.25
CA VAL A 93 1.49 1.44 -8.57
C VAL A 93 1.67 0.01 -9.04
N ASP A 94 2.38 -0.18 -10.15
CA ASP A 94 2.62 -1.47 -10.76
C ASP A 94 4.09 -1.85 -10.75
N LEU A 95 4.33 -3.12 -10.46
CA LEU A 95 5.62 -3.79 -10.63
C LEU A 95 5.48 -4.92 -11.66
N THR A 96 5.67 -4.58 -12.93
CA THR A 96 5.82 -5.58 -13.99
C THR A 96 7.21 -6.21 -13.93
N ASP A 97 7.30 -7.53 -13.95
CA ASP A 97 8.58 -8.24 -14.01
C ASP A 97 9.39 -7.84 -15.26
N LYS A 98 10.71 -7.86 -15.15
CA LYS A 98 11.61 -7.46 -16.26
C LYS A 98 11.43 -8.29 -17.53
N SER A 99 10.89 -9.51 -17.42
CA SER A 99 10.52 -10.34 -18.59
C SER A 99 9.33 -9.79 -19.39
N GLY A 100 8.56 -8.88 -18.81
CA GLY A 100 7.32 -8.36 -19.40
C GLY A 100 6.18 -9.37 -19.49
N LYS A 101 6.28 -10.52 -18.81
CA LYS A 101 5.28 -11.59 -18.93
C LYS A 101 4.16 -11.47 -17.91
N TYR A 102 4.40 -10.85 -16.80
CA TYR A 102 3.43 -10.65 -15.71
C TYR A 102 3.79 -9.45 -14.86
N GLY A 103 2.83 -8.97 -14.13
CA GLY A 103 3.02 -7.88 -13.16
C GLY A 103 2.04 -7.97 -12.00
N ILE A 104 2.27 -7.14 -11.01
CA ILE A 104 1.43 -7.01 -9.83
C ILE A 104 1.22 -5.53 -9.55
N SER A 105 -0.03 -5.12 -9.56
CA SER A 105 -0.43 -3.75 -9.21
C SER A 105 -0.98 -3.69 -7.79
N VAL A 106 -0.66 -2.64 -7.08
CA VAL A 106 -1.33 -2.26 -5.83
C VAL A 106 -2.19 -1.05 -6.11
N ILE A 107 -3.49 -1.20 -5.86
CA ILE A 107 -4.51 -0.16 -6.05
C ILE A 107 -4.82 0.42 -4.68
N SER A 108 -4.78 1.74 -4.54
CA SER A 108 -5.05 2.43 -3.28
C SER A 108 -6.12 3.49 -3.45
N GLU A 109 -7.11 3.49 -2.56
CA GLU A 109 -8.21 4.44 -2.60
C GLU A 109 -7.81 5.84 -2.13
N CYS A 110 -6.92 5.96 -1.16
CA CYS A 110 -6.64 7.23 -0.48
C CYS A 110 -5.19 7.41 0.03
N LYS A 111 -4.25 6.61 -0.45
CA LYS A 111 -2.84 6.70 -0.04
C LYS A 111 -1.96 7.00 -1.25
N TYR A 112 -1.25 8.11 -1.21
CA TYR A 112 -0.59 8.71 -2.36
C TYR A 112 0.93 8.71 -2.31
N GLY A 113 1.52 8.44 -1.13
CA GLY A 113 2.97 8.39 -0.94
C GLY A 113 3.52 6.99 -1.16
N TRP A 114 4.51 6.87 -2.05
CA TRP A 114 5.07 5.57 -2.43
C TRP A 114 6.59 5.63 -2.54
N ASP A 115 7.22 4.51 -2.34
CA ASP A 115 8.59 4.29 -2.78
C ASP A 115 8.78 2.88 -3.35
N LYS A 116 9.76 2.76 -4.22
CA LYS A 116 10.27 1.49 -4.73
C LYS A 116 11.58 1.18 -4.03
N PHE A 117 11.50 0.36 -2.98
CA PHE A 117 12.63 0.13 -2.07
C PHE A 117 13.79 -0.61 -2.76
N ASP A 118 13.48 -1.68 -3.49
CA ASP A 118 14.40 -2.48 -4.27
C ASP A 118 13.71 -3.06 -5.53
N ASN A 119 14.33 -4.03 -6.20
CA ASN A 119 13.80 -4.60 -7.44
C ASN A 119 12.48 -5.34 -7.29
N SER A 120 12.11 -5.77 -6.10
CA SER A 120 10.92 -6.60 -5.82
C SER A 120 9.98 -6.00 -4.78
N THR A 121 10.31 -4.83 -4.22
CA THR A 121 9.59 -4.27 -3.10
C THR A 121 9.02 -2.89 -3.42
N LEU A 122 7.70 -2.77 -3.28
CA LEU A 122 6.98 -1.50 -3.22
C LEU A 122 6.59 -1.19 -1.78
N ARG A 123 6.58 0.10 -1.40
CA ARG A 123 6.06 0.52 -0.10
C ARG A 123 5.10 1.69 -0.26
N MET A 124 3.98 1.63 0.44
CA MET A 124 2.94 2.65 0.49
C MET A 124 2.95 3.32 1.85
N THR A 125 3.05 4.62 1.90
CA THR A 125 2.90 5.40 3.14
C THR A 125 1.43 5.42 3.55
N VAL A 126 1.15 4.91 4.74
CA VAL A 126 -0.24 4.79 5.22
C VAL A 126 -0.57 5.77 6.33
N LEU A 127 0.34 6.01 7.27
CA LEU A 127 0.14 6.93 8.40
C LEU A 127 1.41 7.71 8.70
N HIS A 128 1.25 8.95 9.13
CA HIS A 128 2.35 9.86 9.34
C HIS A 128 2.13 10.77 10.55
N THR A 129 3.12 10.80 11.43
CA THR A 129 3.17 11.71 12.57
C THR A 129 4.50 12.44 12.54
N PRO A 130 4.62 13.56 11.81
CA PRO A 130 5.90 14.24 11.61
C PRO A 130 6.43 14.85 12.91
N LYS A 131 7.74 14.91 13.02
CA LYS A 131 8.40 15.74 14.03
C LYS A 131 8.36 17.20 13.57
N TYR A 132 7.55 18.03 14.23
CA TYR A 132 7.51 19.46 13.96
C TYR A 132 8.18 20.27 15.08
N ASN A 133 9.17 21.10 14.71
CA ASN A 133 9.82 22.17 15.48
C ASN A 133 9.44 22.27 16.97
N TYR A 134 9.88 21.33 17.81
CA TYR A 134 9.84 21.41 19.29
C TYR A 134 8.48 21.54 19.98
N ARG A 135 7.34 21.60 19.22
CA ARG A 135 5.99 21.72 19.78
C ARG A 135 5.05 20.68 19.17
N ILE A 136 5.19 19.44 19.62
CA ILE A 136 4.30 18.33 19.20
C ILE A 136 2.84 18.61 19.56
N ASP A 137 2.60 19.33 20.66
CA ASP A 137 1.27 19.52 21.27
C ASP A 137 0.35 20.47 20.48
N SER A 138 0.88 21.27 19.55
CA SER A 138 0.10 22.33 18.91
C SER A 138 -0.38 22.02 17.48
N MET A 139 -0.02 20.85 16.90
CA MET A 139 -0.28 20.56 15.48
C MET A 139 -0.99 19.21 15.26
N GLN A 140 -1.91 18.87 16.14
CA GLN A 140 -2.73 17.66 16.07
C GLN A 140 -3.43 17.50 14.70
N SER A 141 -3.84 18.60 14.07
CA SER A 141 -4.48 18.60 12.75
C SER A 141 -3.58 18.18 11.59
N MET A 142 -2.27 18.08 11.82
CA MET A 142 -1.28 17.65 10.82
C MET A 142 -0.77 16.23 11.10
N MET A 143 -1.35 15.53 12.03
CA MET A 143 -0.94 14.20 12.47
C MET A 143 -2.09 13.22 12.30
N ASP A 144 -1.78 12.01 11.84
CA ASP A 144 -2.76 10.94 11.68
C ASP A 144 -3.13 10.23 13.01
N LEU A 145 -2.94 10.90 14.17
CA LEU A 145 -3.25 10.30 15.47
C LEU A 145 -4.74 9.98 15.62
N GLY A 146 -5.02 8.81 16.20
CA GLY A 146 -6.38 8.31 16.44
C GLY A 146 -6.79 7.21 15.48
N LEU A 147 -8.09 7.06 15.27
CA LEU A 147 -8.66 6.02 14.43
C LEU A 147 -8.61 6.39 12.94
N ASN A 148 -7.87 5.60 12.18
CA ASN A 148 -7.73 5.73 10.73
C ASN A 148 -8.31 4.51 10.01
N ARG A 149 -8.97 4.75 8.87
CA ARG A 149 -9.48 3.70 7.98
C ARG A 149 -8.99 3.96 6.58
N TYR A 150 -8.49 2.92 5.93
CA TYR A 150 -8.05 2.97 4.54
C TYR A 150 -8.16 1.57 3.91
N SER A 151 -8.26 1.54 2.59
CA SER A 151 -8.33 0.30 1.84
C SER A 151 -7.37 0.31 0.66
N TYR A 152 -6.95 -0.89 0.27
CA TYR A 152 -6.15 -1.12 -0.91
C TYR A 152 -6.37 -2.55 -1.42
N ALA A 153 -6.00 -2.80 -2.66
CA ALA A 153 -6.12 -4.12 -3.27
C ALA A 153 -4.82 -4.50 -3.99
N ILE A 154 -4.57 -5.80 -4.07
CA ILE A 154 -3.45 -6.37 -4.83
C ILE A 154 -4.04 -7.14 -6.00
N PHE A 155 -3.61 -6.77 -7.20
CA PHE A 155 -4.07 -7.34 -8.47
C PHE A 155 -2.87 -7.87 -9.26
N SER A 156 -2.96 -9.11 -9.74
CA SER A 156 -1.95 -9.69 -10.64
C SER A 156 -2.46 -9.73 -12.07
N HIS A 157 -1.59 -9.49 -13.03
CA HIS A 157 -1.94 -9.46 -14.45
C HIS A 157 -0.86 -10.11 -15.33
N GLU A 158 -1.24 -10.51 -16.50
CA GLU A 158 -0.33 -10.96 -17.56
C GLU A 158 0.17 -9.74 -18.35
N GLY A 159 1.40 -9.83 -18.87
CA GLY A 159 1.99 -8.77 -19.67
C GLY A 159 2.40 -7.52 -18.88
N GLU A 160 2.63 -6.43 -19.62
CA GLU A 160 2.86 -5.10 -19.05
C GLU A 160 1.52 -4.42 -18.71
N VAL A 161 1.53 -3.56 -17.69
CA VAL A 161 0.39 -2.68 -17.42
C VAL A 161 0.19 -1.74 -18.61
N GLY A 162 -0.99 -1.70 -19.17
CA GLY A 162 -1.30 -0.92 -20.37
C GLY A 162 -2.79 -0.56 -20.46
N ALA A 163 -3.19 -0.03 -21.62
CA ALA A 163 -4.56 0.42 -21.85
C ALA A 163 -5.61 -0.71 -21.73
N ASP A 164 -5.20 -1.96 -21.95
CA ASP A 164 -6.08 -3.13 -21.84
C ASP A 164 -6.10 -3.73 -20.43
N THR A 165 -5.24 -3.26 -19.52
CA THR A 165 -5.26 -3.66 -18.11
C THR A 165 -6.36 -2.88 -17.42
N GLN A 166 -7.48 -3.52 -17.14
CA GLN A 166 -8.57 -2.92 -16.35
C GLN A 166 -8.19 -2.99 -14.87
N LEU A 167 -7.72 -1.86 -14.33
CA LEU A 167 -7.45 -1.64 -12.92
C LEU A 167 -8.58 -0.87 -12.26
#